data_eb749a713de10096ab6c68816d01f6b7
#
_entry.id   eb749a713de10096ab6c68816d01f6b7
#
_cell.length_a   1.000
_cell.length_b   1.000
_cell.length_c   1.000
_cell.angle_alpha   90.00
_cell.angle_beta   90.00
_cell.angle_gamma   90.00
#
_symmetry.space_group_name_H-M   'P 1'
#
loop_
_entity.id
_entity.type
_entity.pdbx_description
1 polymer ?
#
loop_
_entity_poly.entity_id
_entity_poly.type
_entity_poly.pdbx_seq_one_letter_code
_entity_poly.pdbx_strand_id
1 'polypeptide(L)'
;MGYSPTIPALSLSGEDGLIIKEMLQNNVDGTLDIFYHPDFVAYFSSRGPVSPFYIKPDLVAPGAFINTTTINKDYSISSGTSFAAPHVAGTAALILQKNPQLTPEELKSILMTTSDDVFDQYGKKFPLEV
;
A
#
# COMPACT_ATOMS: atom_id res chain seq x y z
N MET A 1 -9.66 -21.14 -12.64
CA MET A 1 -10.23 -21.50 -11.32
C MET A 1 -9.08 -21.52 -10.33
N GLY A 2 -9.05 -20.54 -9.41
CA GLY A 2 -8.02 -20.51 -8.36
C GLY A 2 -8.34 -21.56 -7.30
N TYR A 3 -7.38 -22.40 -6.98
CA TYR A 3 -7.47 -23.32 -5.85
C TYR A 3 -7.35 -22.48 -4.55
N SER A 4 -8.39 -22.43 -3.75
CA SER A 4 -8.26 -21.94 -2.37
C SER A 4 -7.72 -23.09 -1.51
N PRO A 5 -6.53 -22.96 -0.91
CA PRO A 5 -6.00 -23.99 -0.04
C PRO A 5 -6.93 -24.19 1.16
N THR A 6 -7.13 -25.42 1.59
CA THR A 6 -7.93 -25.77 2.77
C THR A 6 -7.18 -25.57 4.08
N ILE A 7 -5.89 -25.25 4.00
CA ILE A 7 -5.01 -24.91 5.12
C ILE A 7 -4.44 -23.51 4.90
N PRO A 8 -4.09 -22.76 5.94
CA PRO A 8 -3.42 -21.48 5.80
C PRO A 8 -2.16 -21.64 4.95
N ALA A 9 -2.05 -20.81 3.90
CA ALA A 9 -0.91 -20.82 3.01
C ALA A 9 -0.32 -19.40 2.94
N LEU A 10 0.98 -19.29 3.11
CA LEU A 10 1.74 -18.05 3.09
C LEU A 10 2.89 -18.18 2.10
N SER A 11 3.20 -17.10 1.42
CA SER A 11 4.42 -17.00 0.63
C SER A 11 5.53 -16.34 1.45
N LEU A 12 6.72 -16.88 1.31
CA LEU A 12 7.93 -16.39 1.96
C LEU A 12 8.92 -15.95 0.89
N SER A 13 9.90 -15.12 1.27
CA SER A 13 11.06 -14.90 0.41
C SER A 13 11.82 -16.22 0.22
N GLY A 14 12.55 -16.34 -0.90
CA GLY A 14 13.35 -17.55 -1.13
C GLY A 14 14.39 -17.79 -0.03
N GLU A 15 14.95 -16.73 0.53
CA GLU A 15 15.95 -16.76 1.60
C GLU A 15 15.32 -17.23 2.93
N ASP A 16 14.22 -16.62 3.35
CA ASP A 16 13.49 -17.02 4.55
C ASP A 16 12.96 -18.46 4.44
N GLY A 17 12.51 -18.85 3.25
CA GLY A 17 12.05 -20.21 3.00
C GLY A 17 13.14 -21.26 3.16
N LEU A 18 14.40 -20.95 2.82
CA LEU A 18 15.53 -21.85 3.05
C LEU A 18 15.85 -21.99 4.55
N ILE A 19 15.82 -20.89 5.30
CA ILE A 19 16.03 -20.89 6.75
C ILE A 19 14.96 -21.75 7.44
N ILE A 20 13.68 -21.54 7.11
CA ILE A 20 12.58 -22.33 7.69
C ILE A 20 12.71 -23.81 7.33
N LYS A 21 13.08 -24.11 6.07
CA LYS A 21 13.29 -25.50 5.66
C LYS A 21 14.39 -26.21 6.46
N GLU A 22 15.47 -25.51 6.80
CA GLU A 22 16.54 -26.03 7.63
C GLU A 22 16.08 -26.22 9.08
N MET A 23 15.34 -25.27 9.64
CA MET A 23 14.75 -25.37 10.97
C MET A 23 13.79 -26.55 11.11
N LEU A 24 12.95 -26.79 10.10
CA LEU A 24 11.98 -27.92 10.09
C LEU A 24 12.68 -29.30 10.09
N GLN A 25 13.90 -29.43 9.60
CA GLN A 25 14.66 -30.67 9.67
C GLN A 25 15.02 -31.04 11.11
N ASN A 26 15.00 -30.07 12.02
CA ASN A 26 15.33 -30.24 13.45
C ASN A 26 14.08 -30.27 14.35
N ASN A 27 12.88 -30.51 13.79
CA ASN A 27 11.59 -30.53 14.52
C ASN A 27 11.37 -29.29 15.41
N VAL A 28 11.61 -28.11 14.86
CA VAL A 28 11.37 -26.85 15.56
C VAL A 28 9.92 -26.42 15.34
N ASP A 29 9.20 -26.19 16.42
CA ASP A 29 7.87 -25.57 16.38
C ASP A 29 8.01 -24.07 16.19
N GLY A 30 7.19 -23.48 15.33
CA GLY A 30 7.14 -22.06 15.07
C GLY A 30 5.75 -21.48 15.31
N THR A 31 5.69 -20.28 15.84
CA THR A 31 4.44 -19.50 15.93
C THR A 31 4.43 -18.45 14.84
N LEU A 32 3.32 -18.36 14.13
CA LEU A 32 3.11 -17.32 13.11
C LEU A 32 2.13 -16.29 13.65
N ASP A 33 2.61 -15.07 13.84
CA ASP A 33 1.80 -13.93 14.20
C ASP A 33 1.55 -13.08 12.94
N ILE A 34 0.27 -12.80 12.64
CA ILE A 34 -0.13 -11.97 11.52
C ILE A 34 -0.56 -10.62 12.06
N PHE A 35 0.16 -9.57 11.67
CA PHE A 35 -0.15 -8.20 12.04
C PHE A 35 -0.71 -7.44 10.84
N TYR A 36 -1.81 -6.72 11.06
CA TYR A 36 -2.32 -5.76 10.10
C TYR A 36 -1.74 -4.38 10.41
N HIS A 37 -1.00 -3.82 9.47
CA HIS A 37 -0.42 -2.49 9.57
C HIS A 37 -1.07 -1.56 8.54
N PRO A 38 -2.11 -0.82 8.90
CA PRO A 38 -2.85 0.03 7.95
C PRO A 38 -2.00 1.17 7.36
N ASP A 39 -1.00 1.63 8.10
CA ASP A 39 -0.19 2.81 7.76
C ASP A 39 1.11 2.46 7.03
N PHE A 40 1.23 1.25 6.50
CA PHE A 40 2.39 0.83 5.71
C PHE A 40 2.16 0.98 4.21
N VAL A 41 3.21 1.44 3.53
CA VAL A 41 3.23 1.46 2.06
C VAL A 41 3.29 0.02 1.54
N ALA A 42 2.28 -0.37 0.76
CA ALA A 42 2.18 -1.72 0.20
C ALA A 42 3.41 -2.07 -0.65
N TYR A 43 3.84 -3.33 -0.62
CA TYR A 43 5.03 -3.84 -1.33
C TYR A 43 4.94 -3.62 -2.85
N PHE A 44 3.74 -3.61 -3.41
CA PHE A 44 3.51 -3.40 -4.85
C PHE A 44 3.51 -1.92 -5.26
N SER A 45 3.62 -0.98 -4.31
CA SER A 45 3.68 0.45 -4.63
C SER A 45 5.00 0.79 -5.32
N SER A 46 4.92 1.50 -6.44
CA SER A 46 6.11 2.05 -7.07
C SER A 46 6.76 3.11 -6.20
N ARG A 47 8.07 3.13 -6.16
CA ARG A 47 8.90 4.05 -5.39
C ARG A 47 9.86 4.79 -6.29
N GLY A 48 10.12 6.06 -5.95
CA GLY A 48 11.19 6.82 -6.59
C GLY A 48 12.59 6.31 -6.19
N PRO A 49 13.64 7.03 -6.56
CA PRO A 49 13.59 8.34 -7.23
C PRO A 49 13.25 8.25 -8.72
N VAL A 50 12.63 9.31 -9.25
CA VAL A 50 12.36 9.47 -10.69
C VAL A 50 13.31 10.51 -11.25
N SER A 51 13.86 10.27 -12.45
CA SER A 51 14.75 11.25 -13.13
C SER A 51 14.03 12.60 -13.30
N PRO A 52 14.71 13.74 -13.00
CA PRO A 52 16.08 13.95 -12.56
C PRO A 52 16.30 13.94 -11.02
N PHE A 53 15.70 13.06 -10.26
CA PHE A 53 15.80 12.87 -8.81
C PHE A 53 14.63 13.44 -8.00
N TYR A 54 13.41 13.39 -8.53
CA TYR A 54 12.21 13.66 -7.73
C TYR A 54 11.86 12.49 -6.82
N ILE A 55 11.57 12.79 -5.56
CA ILE A 55 10.99 11.82 -4.62
C ILE A 55 9.56 11.52 -5.06
N LYS A 56 9.20 10.24 -5.17
CA LYS A 56 7.86 9.74 -5.49
C LYS A 56 7.55 8.49 -4.68
N PRO A 57 6.30 8.25 -4.34
CA PRO A 57 5.11 9.09 -4.57
C PRO A 57 5.11 10.34 -3.68
N ASP A 58 4.37 11.39 -4.07
CA ASP A 58 4.21 12.62 -3.27
C ASP A 58 3.34 12.38 -2.02
N LEU A 59 2.36 11.47 -2.15
CA LEU A 59 1.51 11.02 -1.05
C LEU A 59 0.95 9.62 -1.38
N VAL A 60 0.44 8.94 -0.39
CA VAL A 60 -0.21 7.63 -0.52
C VAL A 60 -1.63 7.67 0.01
N ALA A 61 -2.44 6.70 -0.41
CA ALA A 61 -3.81 6.54 0.02
C ALA A 61 -4.17 5.04 0.08
N PRO A 62 -5.28 4.66 0.74
CA PRO A 62 -5.71 3.27 0.79
C PRO A 62 -5.82 2.65 -0.60
N GLY A 63 -5.11 1.55 -0.82
CA GLY A 63 -5.06 0.85 -2.10
C GLY A 63 -4.96 -0.66 -1.97
N ALA A 64 -4.98 -1.20 -0.74
CA ALA A 64 -4.97 -2.63 -0.47
C ALA A 64 -6.31 -3.08 0.12
N PHE A 65 -6.82 -4.22 -0.36
CA PHE A 65 -8.09 -4.81 0.08
C PHE A 65 -9.30 -3.87 -0.04
N ILE A 66 -9.35 -3.09 -1.10
CA ILE A 66 -10.43 -2.14 -1.38
C ILE A 66 -11.64 -2.89 -1.92
N ASN A 67 -12.79 -2.74 -1.23
CA ASN A 67 -14.06 -3.23 -1.72
C ASN A 67 -14.60 -2.26 -2.78
N THR A 68 -14.62 -2.69 -4.02
CA THR A 68 -14.97 -1.86 -5.18
C THR A 68 -16.02 -2.52 -6.05
N THR A 69 -16.71 -1.71 -6.84
CA THR A 69 -17.74 -2.16 -7.79
C THR A 69 -17.10 -2.90 -8.98
N THR A 70 -17.81 -3.88 -9.50
CA THR A 70 -17.43 -4.62 -10.71
C THR A 70 -18.37 -4.30 -11.88
N ILE A 71 -17.96 -4.67 -13.09
CA ILE A 71 -18.78 -4.51 -14.30
C ILE A 71 -20.09 -5.30 -14.26
N ASN A 72 -20.16 -6.33 -13.43
CA ASN A 72 -21.35 -7.19 -13.29
C ASN A 72 -22.35 -6.70 -12.23
N LYS A 73 -22.29 -5.44 -11.82
CA LYS A 73 -23.13 -4.82 -10.78
C LYS A 73 -22.98 -5.50 -9.41
N ASP A 74 -21.81 -5.99 -9.12
CA ASP A 74 -21.44 -6.64 -7.87
C ASP A 74 -20.22 -5.91 -7.25
N TYR A 75 -19.72 -6.41 -6.14
CA TYR A 75 -18.55 -5.89 -5.44
C TYR A 75 -17.47 -6.97 -5.37
N SER A 76 -16.21 -6.53 -5.42
CA SER A 76 -15.07 -7.41 -5.16
C SER A 76 -13.98 -6.67 -4.40
N ILE A 77 -13.18 -7.45 -3.66
CA ILE A 77 -12.01 -6.92 -2.97
C ILE A 77 -10.83 -6.98 -3.94
N SER A 78 -10.18 -5.83 -4.11
CA SER A 78 -9.03 -5.66 -5.01
C SER A 78 -7.93 -4.83 -4.36
N SER A 79 -6.70 -4.98 -4.85
CA SER A 79 -5.55 -4.22 -4.38
C SER A 79 -4.76 -3.66 -5.56
N GLY A 80 -4.26 -2.45 -5.40
CA GLY A 80 -3.45 -1.78 -6.41
C GLY A 80 -3.39 -0.27 -6.18
N THR A 81 -2.35 0.36 -6.68
CA THR A 81 -2.24 1.83 -6.69
C THR A 81 -3.35 2.49 -7.52
N SER A 82 -3.95 1.73 -8.45
CA SER A 82 -5.14 2.14 -9.22
C SER A 82 -6.38 2.36 -8.37
N PHE A 83 -6.44 1.81 -7.15
CA PHE A 83 -7.50 2.06 -6.18
C PHE A 83 -7.14 3.18 -5.19
N ALA A 84 -5.85 3.43 -4.95
CA ALA A 84 -5.39 4.55 -4.15
C ALA A 84 -5.60 5.91 -4.87
N ALA A 85 -5.31 5.97 -6.15
CA ALA A 85 -5.43 7.19 -6.95
C ALA A 85 -6.84 7.83 -6.91
N PRO A 86 -7.96 7.10 -7.05
CA PRO A 86 -9.29 7.67 -6.95
C PRO A 86 -9.64 8.19 -5.55
N HIS A 87 -9.06 7.65 -4.47
CA HIS A 87 -9.23 8.23 -3.13
C HIS A 87 -8.65 9.65 -3.07
N VAL A 88 -7.45 9.83 -3.63
CA VAL A 88 -6.82 11.16 -3.72
C VAL A 88 -7.64 12.09 -4.61
N ALA A 89 -8.11 11.60 -5.77
CA ALA A 89 -8.94 12.38 -6.68
C ALA A 89 -10.26 12.82 -6.04
N GLY A 90 -10.92 11.94 -5.28
CA GLY A 90 -12.13 12.25 -4.52
C GLY A 90 -11.88 13.31 -3.44
N THR A 91 -10.78 13.17 -2.69
CA THR A 91 -10.38 14.16 -1.68
C THR A 91 -10.11 15.52 -2.33
N ALA A 92 -9.40 15.53 -3.46
CA ALA A 92 -9.14 16.75 -4.23
C ALA A 92 -10.45 17.44 -4.68
N ALA A 93 -11.43 16.66 -5.15
CA ALA A 93 -12.74 17.19 -5.54
C ALA A 93 -13.48 17.85 -4.37
N LEU A 94 -13.43 17.25 -3.18
CA LEU A 94 -14.05 17.83 -1.97
C LEU A 94 -13.37 19.13 -1.54
N ILE A 95 -12.03 19.20 -1.63
CA ILE A 95 -11.29 20.44 -1.34
C ILE A 95 -11.66 21.53 -2.34
N LEU A 96 -11.70 21.21 -3.63
CA LEU A 96 -12.08 22.15 -4.69
C LEU A 96 -13.54 22.58 -4.59
N GLN A 97 -14.45 21.72 -4.13
CA GLN A 97 -15.82 22.11 -3.85
C GLN A 97 -15.90 23.24 -2.83
N LYS A 98 -15.03 23.21 -1.81
CA LYS A 98 -14.97 24.25 -0.79
C LYS A 98 -14.21 25.49 -1.26
N ASN A 99 -13.16 25.32 -2.03
CA ASN A 99 -12.28 26.37 -2.51
C ASN A 99 -12.03 26.23 -4.03
N PRO A 100 -12.98 26.65 -4.87
CA PRO A 100 -12.91 26.42 -6.32
C PRO A 100 -11.78 27.16 -7.06
N GLN A 101 -11.15 28.12 -6.41
CA GLN A 101 -10.11 28.97 -7.01
C GLN A 101 -8.69 28.42 -6.78
N LEU A 102 -8.53 27.27 -6.10
CA LEU A 102 -7.21 26.69 -5.87
C LEU A 102 -6.57 26.25 -7.19
N THR A 103 -5.32 26.62 -7.36
CA THR A 103 -4.47 26.07 -8.42
C THR A 103 -4.10 24.60 -8.14
N PRO A 104 -3.71 23.82 -9.16
CA PRO A 104 -3.25 22.45 -8.97
C PRO A 104 -2.07 22.35 -7.98
N GLU A 105 -1.16 23.31 -7.99
CA GLU A 105 0.00 23.38 -7.09
C GLU A 105 -0.42 23.61 -5.64
N GLU A 106 -1.34 24.52 -5.40
CA GLU A 106 -1.89 24.80 -4.07
C GLU A 106 -2.64 23.58 -3.53
N LEU A 107 -3.48 22.95 -4.35
CA LEU A 107 -4.20 21.74 -4.00
C LEU A 107 -3.25 20.60 -3.63
N LYS A 108 -2.21 20.39 -4.44
CA LYS A 108 -1.17 19.38 -4.16
C LYS A 108 -0.46 19.70 -2.84
N SER A 109 -0.09 20.95 -2.62
CA SER A 109 0.56 21.39 -1.38
C SER A 109 -0.31 21.12 -0.15
N ILE A 110 -1.61 21.42 -0.22
CA ILE A 110 -2.56 21.14 0.86
C ILE A 110 -2.60 19.64 1.16
N LEU A 111 -2.76 18.80 0.15
CA LEU A 111 -2.79 17.34 0.31
C LEU A 111 -1.52 16.81 0.97
N MET A 112 -0.35 17.27 0.54
CA MET A 112 0.94 16.82 1.08
C MET A 112 1.19 17.30 2.50
N THR A 113 0.84 18.56 2.82
CA THR A 113 1.13 19.14 4.13
C THR A 113 0.15 18.72 5.23
N THR A 114 -1.01 18.20 4.86
CA THR A 114 -2.04 17.70 5.79
C THR A 114 -2.08 16.19 5.90
N SER A 115 -1.22 15.47 5.19
CA SER A 115 -1.09 14.02 5.28
C SER A 115 -0.33 13.59 6.52
N ASP A 116 -0.74 12.47 7.09
CA ASP A 116 0.00 11.82 8.17
C ASP A 116 1.22 11.06 7.63
N ASP A 117 2.19 10.82 8.50
CA ASP A 117 3.36 10.02 8.18
C ASP A 117 2.98 8.54 7.98
N VAL A 118 3.54 7.93 6.96
CA VAL A 118 3.42 6.50 6.72
C VAL A 118 4.80 5.83 6.77
N PHE A 119 4.80 4.52 6.98
CA PHE A 119 6.01 3.75 7.16
C PHE A 119 6.14 2.67 6.07
N ASP A 120 7.36 2.24 5.82
CA ASP A 120 7.60 1.06 5.00
C ASP A 120 7.45 -0.23 5.84
N GLN A 121 7.53 -1.37 5.17
CA GLN A 121 7.43 -2.70 5.81
C GLN A 121 8.50 -2.98 6.88
N TYR A 122 9.53 -2.15 6.99
CA TYR A 122 10.59 -2.23 7.98
C TYR A 122 10.42 -1.22 9.12
N GLY A 123 9.30 -0.47 9.14
CA GLY A 123 9.01 0.56 10.13
C GLY A 123 9.79 1.86 9.91
N LYS A 124 10.38 2.06 8.72
CA LYS A 124 11.06 3.29 8.37
C LYS A 124 10.09 4.28 7.76
N LYS A 125 10.14 5.55 8.20
CA LYS A 125 9.28 6.61 7.68
C LYS A 125 9.41 6.75 6.16
N PHE A 126 8.30 6.89 5.47
CA PHE A 126 8.24 7.09 4.02
C PHE A 126 7.78 8.53 3.70
N PRO A 127 8.36 9.24 2.72
CA PRO A 127 9.48 8.82 1.89
C PRO A 127 10.78 8.71 2.68
N LEU A 128 11.64 7.81 2.24
CA LEU A 128 12.97 7.68 2.81
C LEU A 128 13.70 9.02 2.65
N GLU A 129 14.13 9.61 3.76
CA GLU A 129 15.06 10.73 3.71
C GLU A 129 16.33 10.27 3.00
N VAL A 130 16.70 10.99 1.93
CA VAL A 130 17.90 10.72 1.15
C VAL A 130 19.08 11.42 1.80
#